data_32588ac6d9146f608c27e243c8dd0d67
#
_entry.id   32588ac6d9146f608c27e243c8dd0d67
#
_cell.length_a   1.000
_cell.length_b   1.000
_cell.length_c   1.000
_cell.angle_alpha   90.00
_cell.angle_beta   90.00
_cell.angle_gamma   90.00
#
_symmetry.space_group_name_H-M   'P 1'
#
loop_
_entity.id
_entity.type
_entity.pdbx_description
1 polymer ?
#
loop_
_entity_poly.entity_id
_entity_poly.type
_entity_poly.pdbx_seq_one_letter_code
_entity_poly.pdbx_strand_id
1 'polypeptide(L)'
;MNDREFDALLESAAPELPPDDVARDVTPWRRAIGNILGGSALCSITLNFFCLNYLLPTIGVILQLLGFRPLRRENRWFRACWLLAVLRAALFLPCIVLNATIYSNAVYASSVGTALTYAMLAVQMLLFFCFWQALRAMQKKAGTGGGAAPAAALLIWYAAVLTLAYVQYSGLLLGLAMLGCYILILRSLFRLSREMEESGYALTPAPVHLSDEMLVRAIAALLAVGIACGYLFFGSYR
;
A
#
# COMPACT_ATOMS: atom_id res chain seq x y z
N MET A 1 -36.94 38.06 14.10
CA MET A 1 -36.41 37.20 13.02
C MET A 1 -37.28 35.97 13.04
N ASN A 2 -38.03 35.73 11.99
CA ASN A 2 -38.99 34.64 11.92
C ASN A 2 -38.23 33.35 11.54
N ASP A 3 -38.62 32.19 12.08
CA ASP A 3 -37.93 30.92 11.83
C ASP A 3 -37.72 30.62 10.32
N ARG A 4 -38.69 31.05 9.50
CA ARG A 4 -38.60 30.97 8.03
C ARG A 4 -37.51 31.85 7.39
N GLU A 5 -37.22 33.02 7.97
CA GLU A 5 -36.15 33.90 7.49
C GLU A 5 -34.77 33.35 7.89
N PHE A 6 -34.72 32.70 9.05
CA PHE A 6 -33.49 32.03 9.52
C PHE A 6 -33.18 30.81 8.66
N ASP A 7 -34.16 29.97 8.33
CA ASP A 7 -34.00 28.82 7.45
C ASP A 7 -33.58 29.22 6.02
N ALA A 8 -34.18 30.30 5.48
CA ALA A 8 -33.83 30.85 4.17
C ALA A 8 -32.38 31.40 4.14
N LEU A 9 -31.93 32.03 5.26
CA LEU A 9 -30.53 32.49 5.39
C LEU A 9 -29.56 31.34 5.54
N LEU A 10 -29.94 30.26 6.24
CA LEU A 10 -29.13 29.03 6.33
C LEU A 10 -29.00 28.31 4.98
N GLU A 11 -30.10 28.23 4.21
CA GLU A 11 -30.07 27.66 2.86
C GLU A 11 -29.21 28.50 1.89
N SER A 12 -29.27 29.83 2.00
CA SER A 12 -28.44 30.71 1.16
C SER A 12 -26.97 30.79 1.60
N ALA A 13 -26.68 30.51 2.86
CA ALA A 13 -25.33 30.48 3.41
C ALA A 13 -24.68 29.09 3.35
N ALA A 14 -25.45 28.03 3.07
CA ALA A 14 -24.88 26.73 2.83
C ALA A 14 -24.01 26.79 1.54
N PRO A 15 -22.68 26.59 1.63
CA PRO A 15 -21.88 26.51 0.42
C PRO A 15 -22.47 25.43 -0.48
N GLU A 16 -22.71 25.76 -1.75
CA GLU A 16 -23.14 24.77 -2.75
C GLU A 16 -22.25 23.54 -2.59
N LEU A 17 -22.86 22.44 -2.16
CA LEU A 17 -22.16 21.17 -2.06
C LEU A 17 -21.59 20.87 -3.44
N PRO A 18 -20.30 20.57 -3.55
CA PRO A 18 -19.71 20.22 -4.83
C PRO A 18 -20.52 19.07 -5.47
N PRO A 19 -20.69 19.07 -6.80
CA PRO A 19 -21.45 18.04 -7.51
C PRO A 19 -21.02 16.64 -7.03
N ASP A 20 -21.98 15.71 -6.92
CA ASP A 20 -21.74 14.36 -6.38
C ASP A 20 -20.61 13.59 -7.08
N ASP A 21 -20.35 13.86 -8.36
CA ASP A 21 -19.24 13.33 -9.13
C ASP A 21 -17.89 13.84 -8.64
N VAL A 22 -17.80 15.13 -8.29
CA VAL A 22 -16.58 15.74 -7.72
C VAL A 22 -16.35 15.31 -6.27
N ALA A 23 -17.43 15.19 -5.48
CA ALA A 23 -17.34 14.70 -4.10
C ALA A 23 -16.91 13.22 -4.06
N ARG A 24 -17.35 12.39 -5.01
CA ARG A 24 -16.97 10.97 -5.11
C ARG A 24 -15.50 10.76 -5.47
N ASP A 25 -14.90 11.63 -6.28
CA ASP A 25 -13.50 11.49 -6.69
C ASP A 25 -12.50 11.95 -5.62
N VAL A 26 -12.94 12.67 -4.59
CA VAL A 26 -12.07 13.31 -3.58
C VAL A 26 -12.17 12.66 -2.21
N THR A 27 -12.94 11.59 -2.02
CA THR A 27 -13.03 10.97 -0.69
C THR A 27 -11.66 10.44 -0.23
N PRO A 28 -11.18 10.87 0.95
CA PRO A 28 -9.89 10.44 1.51
C PRO A 28 -9.76 8.91 1.59
N TRP A 29 -10.90 8.22 1.78
CA TRP A 29 -11.00 6.78 1.84
C TRP A 29 -10.62 6.12 0.49
N ARG A 30 -11.27 6.52 -0.59
CA ARG A 30 -11.06 5.96 -1.92
C ARG A 30 -9.61 6.15 -2.37
N ARG A 31 -9.04 7.34 -2.15
CA ARG A 31 -7.64 7.64 -2.43
C ARG A 31 -6.70 6.77 -1.60
N ALA A 32 -6.95 6.63 -0.30
CA ALA A 32 -6.12 5.84 0.60
C ALA A 32 -6.13 4.34 0.21
N ILE A 33 -7.32 3.76 0.02
CA ILE A 33 -7.45 2.35 -0.39
C ILE A 33 -6.91 2.13 -1.81
N GLY A 34 -7.17 3.05 -2.74
CA GLY A 34 -6.58 3.00 -4.08
C GLY A 34 -5.06 2.94 -4.05
N ASN A 35 -4.42 3.77 -3.23
CA ASN A 35 -2.97 3.76 -3.02
C ASN A 35 -2.48 2.44 -2.39
N ILE A 36 -3.19 1.89 -1.40
CA ILE A 36 -2.82 0.62 -0.77
C ILE A 36 -2.91 -0.53 -1.77
N LEU A 37 -4.02 -0.64 -2.50
CA LEU A 37 -4.25 -1.73 -3.45
C LEU A 37 -3.37 -1.59 -4.69
N GLY A 38 -3.24 -0.38 -5.24
CA GLY A 38 -2.33 -0.09 -6.34
C GLY A 38 -0.89 -0.34 -5.95
N GLY A 39 -0.47 0.08 -4.75
CA GLY A 39 0.85 -0.21 -4.21
C GLY A 39 1.09 -1.70 -4.02
N SER A 40 0.09 -2.46 -3.56
CA SER A 40 0.18 -3.92 -3.43
C SER A 40 0.32 -4.59 -4.80
N ALA A 41 -0.43 -4.13 -5.81
CA ALA A 41 -0.34 -4.62 -7.17
C ALA A 41 1.06 -4.40 -7.76
N LEU A 42 1.60 -3.19 -7.65
CA LEU A 42 2.93 -2.85 -8.16
C LEU A 42 4.05 -3.64 -7.47
N CYS A 43 3.90 -3.92 -6.16
CA CYS A 43 4.86 -4.76 -5.44
C CYS A 43 4.79 -6.25 -5.84
N SER A 44 3.66 -6.72 -6.37
CA SER A 44 3.47 -8.12 -6.76
C SER A 44 3.87 -8.40 -8.21
N ILE A 45 3.96 -7.35 -9.03
CA ILE A 45 4.34 -7.46 -10.44
C ILE A 45 5.85 -7.29 -10.54
N THR A 46 6.56 -8.38 -10.84
CA THR A 46 8.00 -8.35 -11.16
C THR A 46 8.20 -8.45 -12.66
N LEU A 47 8.59 -7.35 -13.28
CA LEU A 47 8.96 -7.29 -14.69
C LEU A 47 10.46 -7.05 -14.82
N ASN A 48 11.19 -8.06 -15.29
CA ASN A 48 12.64 -7.96 -15.51
C ASN A 48 12.97 -7.26 -16.84
N PHE A 49 12.41 -6.04 -17.03
CA PHE A 49 12.58 -5.27 -18.24
C PHE A 49 12.88 -3.80 -17.86
N PHE A 50 13.93 -3.20 -18.40
CA PHE A 50 14.34 -1.81 -18.16
C PHE A 50 14.29 -1.35 -16.70
N CYS A 51 14.85 -2.10 -15.77
CA CYS A 51 14.87 -1.79 -14.32
C CYS A 51 13.46 -1.70 -13.67
N LEU A 52 12.41 -2.13 -14.35
CA LEU A 52 11.04 -2.13 -13.81
C LEU A 52 10.91 -3.03 -12.58
N ASN A 53 11.74 -4.06 -12.45
CA ASN A 53 11.83 -4.90 -11.25
C ASN A 53 12.21 -4.14 -9.98
N TYR A 54 12.83 -2.97 -10.09
CA TYR A 54 13.14 -2.07 -8.96
C TYR A 54 12.16 -0.90 -8.88
N LEU A 55 11.79 -0.33 -10.03
CA LEU A 55 10.94 0.86 -10.09
C LEU A 55 9.52 0.58 -9.59
N LEU A 56 8.89 -0.51 -10.09
CA LEU A 56 7.51 -0.85 -9.73
C LEU A 56 7.35 -1.13 -8.23
N PRO A 57 8.18 -1.99 -7.59
CA PRO A 57 8.10 -2.21 -6.16
C PRO A 57 8.41 -0.94 -5.34
N THR A 58 9.30 -0.06 -5.82
CA THR A 58 9.59 1.22 -5.15
C THR A 58 8.37 2.11 -5.10
N ILE A 59 7.73 2.32 -6.26
CA ILE A 59 6.48 3.08 -6.34
C ILE A 59 5.41 2.40 -5.48
N GLY A 60 5.33 1.08 -5.52
CA GLY A 60 4.39 0.29 -4.74
C GLY A 60 4.54 0.49 -3.23
N VAL A 61 5.78 0.47 -2.71
CA VAL A 61 6.07 0.72 -1.28
C VAL A 61 5.70 2.16 -0.89
N ILE A 62 6.02 3.14 -1.74
CA ILE A 62 5.66 4.54 -1.51
C ILE A 62 4.14 4.72 -1.47
N LEU A 63 3.42 4.15 -2.43
CA LEU A 63 1.95 4.21 -2.46
C LEU A 63 1.32 3.57 -1.24
N GLN A 64 1.82 2.41 -0.78
CA GLN A 64 1.35 1.79 0.46
C GLN A 64 1.57 2.69 1.67
N LEU A 65 2.75 3.31 1.78
CA LEU A 65 3.05 4.25 2.85
C LEU A 65 2.07 5.43 2.85
N LEU A 66 1.82 6.04 1.67
CA LEU A 66 0.89 7.15 1.50
C LEU A 66 -0.55 6.72 1.80
N GLY A 67 -0.94 5.51 1.41
CA GLY A 67 -2.29 5.00 1.63
C GLY A 67 -2.60 4.69 3.11
N PHE A 68 -1.66 4.11 3.86
CA PHE A 68 -1.86 3.84 5.30
C PHE A 68 -1.73 5.08 6.18
N ARG A 69 -1.08 6.13 5.71
CA ARG A 69 -0.84 7.36 6.47
C ARG A 69 -2.12 8.06 6.96
N PRO A 70 -3.14 8.33 6.13
CA PRO A 70 -4.38 8.94 6.58
C PRO A 70 -5.21 8.02 7.47
N LEU A 71 -5.13 6.70 7.28
CA LEU A 71 -5.91 5.70 7.99
C LEU A 71 -5.39 5.36 9.38
N ARG A 72 -4.18 5.79 9.76
CA ARG A 72 -3.48 5.40 11.00
C ARG A 72 -4.24 5.70 12.30
N ARG A 73 -5.23 6.61 12.28
CA ARG A 73 -6.03 7.00 13.45
C ARG A 73 -7.35 6.29 13.55
N GLU A 74 -7.82 5.65 12.49
CA GLU A 74 -9.13 5.00 12.47
C GLU A 74 -9.23 3.84 13.45
N ASN A 75 -8.21 2.99 13.50
CA ASN A 75 -8.13 1.91 14.46
C ASN A 75 -6.67 1.48 14.72
N ARG A 76 -6.48 0.69 15.78
CA ARG A 76 -5.16 0.17 16.16
C ARG A 76 -4.48 -0.66 15.07
N TRP A 77 -5.27 -1.36 14.25
CA TRP A 77 -4.76 -2.21 13.18
C TRP A 77 -4.24 -1.40 12.00
N PHE A 78 -4.92 -0.31 11.62
CA PHE A 78 -4.39 0.62 10.62
C PHE A 78 -3.12 1.35 11.10
N ARG A 79 -3.03 1.65 12.41
CA ARG A 79 -1.78 2.16 12.99
C ARG A 79 -0.65 1.14 12.84
N ALA A 80 -0.92 -0.15 13.12
CA ALA A 80 0.04 -1.23 12.91
C ALA A 80 0.42 -1.37 11.43
N CYS A 81 -0.53 -1.30 10.50
CA CYS A 81 -0.26 -1.31 9.07
C CYS A 81 0.68 -0.16 8.65
N TRP A 82 0.43 1.06 9.18
CA TRP A 82 1.29 2.20 8.89
C TRP A 82 2.71 2.00 9.40
N LEU A 83 2.88 1.52 10.64
CA LEU A 83 4.19 1.21 11.21
C LEU A 83 4.92 0.12 10.40
N LEU A 84 4.20 -0.93 10.01
CA LEU A 84 4.76 -1.99 9.16
C LEU A 84 5.11 -1.49 7.76
N ALA A 85 4.34 -0.56 7.18
CA ALA A 85 4.65 0.05 5.90
C ALA A 85 5.91 0.93 5.99
N VAL A 86 6.09 1.68 7.09
CA VAL A 86 7.33 2.43 7.37
C VAL A 86 8.52 1.49 7.54
N LEU A 87 8.38 0.43 8.33
CA LEU A 87 9.42 -0.58 8.51
C LEU A 87 9.78 -1.25 7.19
N ARG A 88 8.78 -1.60 6.38
CA ARG A 88 8.99 -2.16 5.04
C ARG A 88 9.77 -1.20 4.14
N ALA A 89 9.41 0.08 4.13
CA ALA A 89 10.15 1.09 3.37
C ALA A 89 11.60 1.20 3.86
N ALA A 90 11.80 1.24 5.19
CA ALA A 90 13.14 1.31 5.80
C ALA A 90 14.02 0.09 5.48
N LEU A 91 13.43 -1.09 5.31
CA LEU A 91 14.16 -2.29 4.89
C LEU A 91 14.40 -2.32 3.37
N PHE A 92 13.40 -1.92 2.59
CA PHE A 92 13.42 -2.05 1.13
C PHE A 92 14.28 -1.00 0.43
N LEU A 93 14.21 0.27 0.85
CA LEU A 93 14.96 1.35 0.20
C LEU A 93 16.49 1.17 0.26
N PRO A 94 17.09 0.75 1.39
CA PRO A 94 18.51 0.41 1.42
C PRO A 94 18.89 -0.76 0.49
N CYS A 95 17.99 -1.74 0.31
CA CYS A 95 18.22 -2.85 -0.63
C CYS A 95 18.35 -2.37 -2.07
N ILE A 96 17.60 -1.32 -2.47
CA ILE A 96 17.71 -0.74 -3.81
C ILE A 96 19.10 -0.11 -3.99
N VAL A 97 19.57 0.63 -2.98
CA VAL A 97 20.93 1.22 -3.01
C VAL A 97 21.99 0.12 -3.05
N LEU A 98 21.83 -0.93 -2.26
CA LEU A 98 22.74 -2.09 -2.26
C LEU A 98 22.81 -2.76 -3.64
N ASN A 99 21.67 -2.89 -4.33
CA ASN A 99 21.63 -3.46 -5.69
C ASN A 99 22.40 -2.63 -6.73
N ALA A 100 22.66 -1.36 -6.46
CA ALA A 100 23.49 -0.50 -7.28
C ALA A 100 25.02 -0.70 -7.03
N THR A 101 25.41 -1.57 -6.08
CA THR A 101 26.78 -1.83 -5.71
C THR A 101 27.28 -3.20 -6.19
N ILE A 102 28.60 -3.36 -6.35
CA ILE A 102 29.25 -4.65 -6.68
C ILE A 102 29.09 -5.68 -5.54
N TYR A 103 28.78 -5.24 -4.33
CA TYR A 103 28.66 -6.12 -3.15
C TYR A 103 27.28 -6.79 -3.02
N SER A 104 26.32 -6.46 -3.88
CA SER A 104 24.96 -7.00 -3.83
C SER A 104 24.93 -8.52 -3.75
N ASN A 105 25.64 -9.21 -4.66
CA ASN A 105 25.69 -10.68 -4.70
C ASN A 105 26.31 -11.27 -3.43
N ALA A 106 27.39 -10.67 -2.92
CA ALA A 106 28.06 -11.13 -1.72
C ALA A 106 27.18 -10.96 -0.47
N VAL A 107 26.46 -9.82 -0.35
CA VAL A 107 25.56 -9.58 0.75
C VAL A 107 24.36 -10.53 0.70
N TYR A 108 23.71 -10.71 -0.45
CA TYR A 108 22.57 -11.62 -0.57
C TYR A 108 22.93 -13.09 -0.37
N ALA A 109 24.16 -13.50 -0.68
CA ALA A 109 24.65 -14.84 -0.38
C ALA A 109 25.02 -15.05 1.09
N SER A 110 25.13 -13.98 1.88
CA SER A 110 25.45 -14.04 3.30
C SER A 110 24.25 -14.38 4.17
N SER A 111 24.52 -14.75 5.43
CA SER A 111 23.47 -14.95 6.45
C SER A 111 22.65 -13.67 6.71
N VAL A 112 23.27 -12.49 6.55
CA VAL A 112 22.61 -11.19 6.70
C VAL A 112 21.58 -10.98 5.59
N GLY A 113 21.94 -11.28 4.34
CA GLY A 113 21.01 -11.18 3.20
C GLY A 113 19.84 -12.15 3.31
N THR A 114 20.10 -13.36 3.76
CA THR A 114 19.06 -14.36 4.05
C THR A 114 18.12 -13.87 5.15
N ALA A 115 18.66 -13.36 6.26
CA ALA A 115 17.86 -12.81 7.36
C ALA A 115 17.01 -11.60 6.89
N LEU A 116 17.58 -10.71 6.07
CA LEU A 116 16.88 -9.57 5.51
C LEU A 116 15.71 -9.99 4.63
N THR A 117 15.91 -11.01 3.78
CA THR A 117 14.85 -11.56 2.92
C THR A 117 13.70 -12.11 3.77
N TYR A 118 13.98 -12.92 4.78
CA TYR A 118 12.94 -13.43 5.68
C TYR A 118 12.26 -12.33 6.48
N ALA A 119 12.99 -11.31 6.92
CA ALA A 119 12.41 -10.15 7.60
C ALA A 119 11.42 -9.40 6.70
N MET A 120 11.77 -9.17 5.43
CA MET A 120 10.88 -8.52 4.46
C MET A 120 9.62 -9.34 4.20
N LEU A 121 9.75 -10.67 4.06
CA LEU A 121 8.61 -11.57 3.89
C LEU A 121 7.70 -11.57 5.13
N ALA A 122 8.27 -11.63 6.32
CA ALA A 122 7.53 -11.58 7.57
C ALA A 122 6.77 -10.25 7.74
N VAL A 123 7.42 -9.12 7.45
CA VAL A 123 6.80 -7.79 7.49
C VAL A 123 5.63 -7.72 6.51
N GLN A 124 5.78 -8.28 5.30
CA GLN A 124 4.71 -8.30 4.29
C GLN A 124 3.52 -9.15 4.76
N MET A 125 3.76 -10.33 5.32
CA MET A 125 2.70 -11.19 5.86
C MET A 125 1.96 -10.51 7.01
N LEU A 126 2.68 -9.91 7.95
CA LEU A 126 2.11 -9.15 9.07
C LEU A 126 1.30 -7.96 8.58
N LEU A 127 1.76 -7.26 7.53
CA LEU A 127 1.04 -6.14 6.93
C LEU A 127 -0.30 -6.58 6.37
N PHE A 128 -0.36 -7.68 5.61
CA PHE A 128 -1.63 -8.20 5.08
C PHE A 128 -2.55 -8.72 6.19
N PHE A 129 -2.00 -9.35 7.22
CA PHE A 129 -2.77 -9.79 8.38
C PHE A 129 -3.38 -8.59 9.13
N CYS A 130 -2.58 -7.56 9.42
CA CYS A 130 -3.06 -6.34 10.07
C CYS A 130 -4.10 -5.61 9.19
N PHE A 131 -3.91 -5.59 7.88
CA PHE A 131 -4.85 -4.99 6.93
C PHE A 131 -6.20 -5.73 6.92
N TRP A 132 -6.19 -7.06 6.92
CA TRP A 132 -7.40 -7.85 7.07
C TRP A 132 -8.14 -7.53 8.37
N GLN A 133 -7.44 -7.52 9.51
CA GLN A 133 -8.03 -7.18 10.80
C GLN A 133 -8.55 -5.73 10.84
N ALA A 134 -7.85 -4.81 10.18
CA ALA A 134 -8.25 -3.41 10.08
C ALA A 134 -9.58 -3.25 9.34
N LEU A 135 -9.72 -3.89 8.16
CA LEU A 135 -10.94 -3.88 7.37
C LEU A 135 -12.09 -4.58 8.09
N ARG A 136 -11.83 -5.73 8.75
CA ARG A 136 -12.82 -6.43 9.56
C ARG A 136 -13.35 -5.56 10.70
N ALA A 137 -12.48 -4.86 11.40
CA ALA A 137 -12.87 -3.94 12.47
C ALA A 137 -13.71 -2.77 11.96
N MET A 138 -13.41 -2.27 10.75
CA MET A 138 -14.19 -1.20 10.13
C MET A 138 -15.57 -1.69 9.67
N GLN A 139 -15.68 -2.83 9.01
CA GLN A 139 -16.95 -3.42 8.61
C GLN A 139 -17.87 -3.64 9.82
N LYS A 140 -17.29 -4.08 10.95
CA LYS A 140 -18.04 -4.22 12.20
C LYS A 140 -18.58 -2.87 12.71
N LYS A 141 -17.82 -1.78 12.57
CA LYS A 141 -18.26 -0.42 12.93
C LYS A 141 -19.31 0.12 11.97
N ALA A 142 -19.18 -0.15 10.67
CA ALA A 142 -20.11 0.27 9.63
C ALA A 142 -21.43 -0.55 9.62
N GLY A 143 -21.53 -1.62 10.43
CA GLY A 143 -22.73 -2.47 10.46
C GLY A 143 -22.92 -3.33 9.21
N THR A 144 -21.95 -3.38 8.28
CA THR A 144 -22.05 -4.11 7.01
C THR A 144 -21.84 -5.62 7.13
N GLY A 145 -21.69 -6.16 8.36
CA GLY A 145 -21.75 -7.60 8.66
C GLY A 145 -20.72 -8.52 8.01
N GLY A 146 -19.80 -8.01 7.21
CA GLY A 146 -18.82 -8.80 6.48
C GLY A 146 -17.55 -9.10 7.29
N GLY A 147 -16.94 -10.27 7.04
CA GLY A 147 -15.68 -10.70 7.69
C GLY A 147 -14.42 -10.20 6.97
N ALA A 148 -14.49 -9.17 6.10
CA ALA A 148 -13.41 -8.73 5.22
C ALA A 148 -12.78 -9.90 4.40
N ALA A 149 -13.62 -10.81 3.92
CA ALA A 149 -13.22 -12.00 3.20
C ALA A 149 -12.21 -11.75 2.06
N PRO A 150 -12.32 -10.67 1.25
CA PRO A 150 -11.34 -10.40 0.20
C PRO A 150 -9.94 -10.10 0.73
N ALA A 151 -9.83 -9.46 1.92
CA ALA A 151 -8.53 -9.19 2.53
C ALA A 151 -7.92 -10.47 3.14
N ALA A 152 -8.74 -11.38 3.68
CA ALA A 152 -8.30 -12.71 4.09
C ALA A 152 -7.83 -13.52 2.88
N ALA A 153 -8.55 -13.45 1.75
CA ALA A 153 -8.16 -14.10 0.51
C ALA A 153 -6.79 -13.59 0.00
N LEU A 154 -6.50 -12.29 0.13
CA LEU A 154 -5.19 -11.73 -0.21
C LEU A 154 -4.07 -12.32 0.65
N LEU A 155 -4.30 -12.48 1.96
CA LEU A 155 -3.33 -13.10 2.87
C LEU A 155 -3.07 -14.57 2.49
N ILE A 156 -4.13 -15.34 2.24
CA ILE A 156 -4.03 -16.75 1.84
C ILE A 156 -3.31 -16.87 0.48
N TRP A 157 -3.65 -16.01 -0.48
CA TRP A 157 -3.01 -15.97 -1.78
C TRP A 157 -1.51 -15.73 -1.66
N TYR A 158 -1.11 -14.75 -0.83
CA TYR A 158 0.31 -14.46 -0.62
C TYR A 158 1.04 -15.62 0.05
N ALA A 159 0.42 -16.28 1.04
CA ALA A 159 0.96 -17.50 1.65
C ALA A 159 1.13 -18.61 0.62
N ALA A 160 0.17 -18.80 -0.28
CA ALA A 160 0.25 -19.79 -1.37
C ALA A 160 1.41 -19.47 -2.33
N VAL A 161 1.58 -18.20 -2.74
CA VAL A 161 2.72 -17.76 -3.57
C VAL A 161 4.04 -18.08 -2.89
N LEU A 162 4.19 -17.78 -1.60
CA LEU A 162 5.41 -18.09 -0.86
C LEU A 162 5.68 -19.60 -0.78
N THR A 163 4.65 -20.41 -0.56
CA THR A 163 4.78 -21.86 -0.54
C THR A 163 5.23 -22.41 -1.90
N LEU A 164 4.64 -21.91 -3.00
CA LEU A 164 5.03 -22.28 -4.36
C LEU A 164 6.48 -21.87 -4.66
N ALA A 165 6.88 -20.67 -4.24
CA ALA A 165 8.26 -20.19 -4.39
C ALA A 165 9.24 -21.06 -3.59
N TYR A 166 8.88 -21.48 -2.38
CA TYR A 166 9.68 -22.38 -1.56
C TYR A 166 9.87 -23.76 -2.20
N VAL A 167 8.79 -24.32 -2.79
CA VAL A 167 8.83 -25.62 -3.50
C VAL A 167 9.52 -25.49 -4.88
N GLN A 168 9.89 -24.26 -5.29
CA GLN A 168 10.49 -23.96 -6.60
C GLN A 168 9.62 -24.43 -7.78
N TYR A 169 8.33 -24.52 -7.59
CA TYR A 169 7.40 -24.90 -8.65
C TYR A 169 7.18 -23.73 -9.62
N SER A 170 7.62 -23.89 -10.87
CA SER A 170 7.46 -22.90 -11.92
C SER A 170 6.68 -23.50 -13.10
N GLY A 171 5.43 -23.08 -13.27
CA GLY A 171 4.59 -23.46 -14.40
C GLY A 171 3.87 -22.23 -14.94
N LEU A 172 3.92 -22.01 -16.26
CA LEU A 172 3.27 -20.87 -16.91
C LEU A 172 1.75 -20.82 -16.59
N LEU A 173 1.07 -21.95 -16.69
CA LEU A 173 -0.37 -22.05 -16.44
C LEU A 173 -0.70 -21.73 -14.98
N LEU A 174 0.10 -22.21 -14.03
CA LEU A 174 -0.08 -21.87 -12.62
C LEU A 174 0.16 -20.38 -12.37
N GLY A 175 1.21 -19.80 -12.97
CA GLY A 175 1.48 -18.38 -12.88
C GLY A 175 0.31 -17.52 -13.39
N LEU A 176 -0.28 -17.88 -14.53
CA LEU A 176 -1.45 -17.21 -15.07
C LEU A 176 -2.69 -17.37 -14.18
N ALA A 177 -2.90 -18.58 -13.62
CA ALA A 177 -4.00 -18.82 -12.68
C ALA A 177 -3.82 -17.98 -11.40
N MET A 178 -2.61 -17.93 -10.83
CA MET A 178 -2.31 -17.12 -9.65
C MET A 178 -2.50 -15.61 -9.93
N LEU A 179 -2.11 -15.14 -11.11
CA LEU A 179 -2.35 -13.75 -11.54
C LEU A 179 -3.85 -13.47 -11.67
N GLY A 180 -4.61 -14.38 -12.30
CA GLY A 180 -6.06 -14.27 -12.41
C GLY A 180 -6.75 -14.20 -11.04
N CYS A 181 -6.39 -15.10 -10.11
CA CYS A 181 -6.87 -15.05 -8.73
C CYS A 181 -6.54 -13.72 -8.04
N TYR A 182 -5.33 -13.20 -8.24
CA TYR A 182 -4.92 -11.92 -7.68
C TYR A 182 -5.77 -10.75 -8.18
N ILE A 183 -6.02 -10.70 -9.50
CA ILE A 183 -6.88 -9.67 -10.10
C ILE A 183 -8.31 -9.73 -9.54
N LEU A 184 -8.86 -10.94 -9.38
CA LEU A 184 -10.19 -11.13 -8.79
C LEU A 184 -10.24 -10.67 -7.32
N ILE A 185 -9.20 -10.96 -6.54
CA ILE A 185 -9.09 -10.51 -5.14
C ILE A 185 -9.02 -8.98 -5.08
N LEU A 186 -8.19 -8.34 -5.92
CA LEU A 186 -8.09 -6.88 -5.97
C LEU A 186 -9.45 -6.26 -6.36
N ARG A 187 -10.11 -6.80 -7.39
CA ARG A 187 -11.43 -6.32 -7.80
C ARG A 187 -12.46 -6.44 -6.67
N SER A 188 -12.43 -7.54 -5.92
CA SER A 188 -13.29 -7.75 -4.76
C SER A 188 -12.98 -6.78 -3.61
N LEU A 189 -11.71 -6.44 -3.38
CA LEU A 189 -11.30 -5.42 -2.41
C LEU A 189 -11.73 -4.02 -2.81
N PHE A 190 -11.66 -3.65 -4.10
CA PHE A 190 -12.19 -2.38 -4.60
C PHE A 190 -13.71 -2.30 -4.43
N ARG A 191 -14.42 -3.40 -4.70
CA ARG A 191 -15.86 -3.48 -4.48
C ARG A 191 -16.21 -3.30 -3.00
N LEU A 192 -15.51 -4.01 -2.11
CA LEU A 192 -15.67 -3.86 -0.65
C LEU A 192 -15.42 -2.41 -0.20
N SER A 193 -14.39 -1.78 -0.74
CA SER A 193 -14.08 -0.37 -0.44
C SER A 193 -15.23 0.55 -0.85
N ARG A 194 -15.86 0.30 -1.99
CA ARG A 194 -17.00 1.07 -2.48
C ARG A 194 -18.25 0.84 -1.63
N GLU A 195 -18.54 -0.40 -1.25
CA GLU A 195 -19.65 -0.73 -0.34
C GLU A 195 -19.52 -0.01 1.02
N MET A 196 -18.29 0.13 1.53
CA MET A 196 -18.02 0.87 2.75
C MET A 196 -18.22 2.38 2.60
N GLU A 197 -17.88 2.94 1.45
CA GLU A 197 -18.11 4.34 1.11
C GLU A 197 -19.61 4.64 1.01
N GLU A 198 -20.36 3.77 0.33
CA GLU A 198 -21.81 3.87 0.16
C GLU A 198 -22.57 3.73 1.52
N SER A 199 -21.97 3.08 2.53
CA SER A 199 -22.54 3.00 3.88
C SER A 199 -22.45 4.31 4.68
N GLY A 200 -21.91 5.39 4.11
CA GLY A 200 -21.78 6.68 4.75
C GLY A 200 -20.72 6.77 5.85
N TYR A 201 -19.77 5.84 5.87
CA TYR A 201 -18.69 5.86 6.86
C TYR A 201 -17.74 7.04 6.61
N ALA A 202 -17.85 8.06 7.47
CA ALA A 202 -16.99 9.24 7.43
C ALA A 202 -15.64 8.93 8.10
N LEU A 203 -14.55 9.05 7.34
CA LEU A 203 -13.19 9.01 7.88
C LEU A 203 -12.86 10.27 8.64
N THR A 204 -12.23 10.13 9.81
CA THR A 204 -11.50 11.20 10.46
C THR A 204 -10.06 11.25 9.96
N PRO A 205 -9.73 12.10 8.98
CA PRO A 205 -8.39 12.12 8.42
C PRO A 205 -7.37 12.51 9.49
N ALA A 206 -6.28 11.77 9.57
CA ALA A 206 -5.19 12.11 10.48
C ALA A 206 -4.54 13.43 10.03
N PRO A 207 -4.31 14.43 10.92
CA PRO A 207 -3.58 15.63 10.57
C PRO A 207 -2.19 15.27 10.06
N VAL A 208 -1.84 15.81 8.90
CA VAL A 208 -0.62 15.50 8.19
C VAL A 208 0.24 16.75 8.19
N HIS A 209 1.36 16.75 8.93
CA HIS A 209 2.29 17.90 9.00
C HIS A 209 3.17 18.02 7.75
N LEU A 210 3.40 16.91 7.03
CA LEU A 210 4.19 16.90 5.79
C LEU A 210 3.26 16.61 4.62
N SER A 211 3.35 17.37 3.53
CA SER A 211 2.60 17.07 2.31
C SER A 211 3.05 15.73 1.70
N ASP A 212 2.14 15.05 1.00
CA ASP A 212 2.47 13.80 0.30
C ASP A 212 3.56 14.01 -0.75
N GLU A 213 3.53 15.16 -1.44
CA GLU A 213 4.56 15.53 -2.41
C GLU A 213 5.93 15.71 -1.77
N MET A 214 6.01 16.37 -0.61
CA MET A 214 7.28 16.58 0.08
C MET A 214 7.88 15.23 0.53
N LEU A 215 7.06 14.31 1.00
CA LEU A 215 7.50 12.97 1.37
C LEU A 215 8.04 12.19 0.16
N VAL A 216 7.31 12.22 -0.96
CA VAL A 216 7.73 11.54 -2.20
C VAL A 216 9.03 12.15 -2.74
N ARG A 217 9.13 13.47 -2.77
CA ARG A 217 10.36 14.18 -3.21
C ARG A 217 11.54 13.85 -2.31
N ALA A 218 11.35 13.79 -0.99
CA ALA A 218 12.41 13.44 -0.04
C ALA A 218 12.90 12.00 -0.25
N ILE A 219 11.99 11.05 -0.42
CA ILE A 219 12.34 9.64 -0.70
C ILE A 219 13.05 9.52 -2.06
N ALA A 220 12.55 10.18 -3.10
CA ALA A 220 13.16 10.16 -4.43
C ALA A 220 14.57 10.76 -4.41
N ALA A 221 14.76 11.90 -3.74
CA ALA A 221 16.07 12.54 -3.58
C ALA A 221 17.06 11.63 -2.82
N LEU A 222 16.61 11.01 -1.71
CA LEU A 222 17.42 10.10 -0.92
C LEU A 222 17.84 8.86 -1.71
N LEU A 223 16.94 8.29 -2.50
CA LEU A 223 17.24 7.17 -3.40
C LEU A 223 18.21 7.59 -4.51
N ALA A 224 17.98 8.72 -5.15
CA ALA A 224 18.87 9.22 -6.22
C ALA A 224 20.30 9.43 -5.71
N VAL A 225 20.45 10.08 -4.55
CA VAL A 225 21.76 10.28 -3.90
C VAL A 225 22.37 8.94 -3.50
N GLY A 226 21.59 8.04 -2.87
CA GLY A 226 22.07 6.74 -2.45
C GLY A 226 22.57 5.88 -3.63
N ILE A 227 21.80 5.83 -4.72
CA ILE A 227 22.18 5.10 -5.95
C ILE A 227 23.42 5.72 -6.58
N ALA A 228 23.48 7.06 -6.69
CA ALA A 228 24.64 7.76 -7.23
C ALA A 228 25.91 7.50 -6.41
N CYS A 229 25.82 7.59 -5.09
CA CYS A 229 26.93 7.26 -4.19
C CYS A 229 27.32 5.78 -4.31
N GLY A 230 26.35 4.86 -4.33
CA GLY A 230 26.58 3.43 -4.51
C GLY A 230 27.32 3.14 -5.82
N TYR A 231 26.91 3.78 -6.90
CA TYR A 231 27.54 3.64 -8.21
C TYR A 231 28.95 4.24 -8.25
N LEU A 232 29.15 5.46 -7.75
CA LEU A 232 30.43 6.17 -7.79
C LEU A 232 31.50 5.54 -6.90
N PHE A 233 31.13 5.11 -5.69
CA PHE A 233 32.10 4.61 -4.72
C PHE A 233 32.27 3.07 -4.76
N PHE A 234 31.25 2.34 -5.19
CA PHE A 234 31.23 0.88 -5.15
C PHE A 234 30.82 0.24 -6.47
N GLY A 235 30.59 1.03 -7.53
CA GLY A 235 30.19 0.56 -8.86
C GLY A 235 31.37 0.51 -9.80
N SER A 236 32.39 -0.28 -9.51
CA SER A 236 33.46 -0.52 -10.49
C SER A 236 33.01 -1.60 -11.47
N TYR A 237 32.29 -1.17 -12.52
CA TYR A 237 32.08 -1.98 -13.70
C TYR A 237 33.28 -1.76 -14.65
N ARG A 238 34.27 -2.59 -14.54
CA ARG A 238 35.22 -2.92 -15.60
C ARG A 238 35.28 -4.41 -15.80
#